data_feabcdf25cffcf6641b26b1b063e2fa0
#
_entry.id   feabcdf25cffcf6641b26b1b063e2fa0
#
_cell.length_a   1.000
_cell.length_b   1.000
_cell.length_c   1.000
_cell.angle_alpha   90.00
_cell.angle_beta   90.00
_cell.angle_gamma   90.00
#
_symmetry.space_group_name_H-M   'P 1'
#
loop_
_entity.id
_entity.type
_entity.pdbx_description
1 polymer ?
#
loop_
_entity_poly.entity_id
_entity_poly.type
_entity_poly.pdbx_seq_one_letter_code
_entity_poly.pdbx_strand_id
1 'polypeptide(L)'
;MPARVNIGSEDPYWPCNAYWDYTSINMFSEGGGCAGTDQMADVVYHEYGHGIMQFTYEPYDAPWSTELSEGTADFWAMTITNTPCLGLGFFGDGTCLRDGLNTRQYPGNECGGSVHCLG
;
A
#
# COMPACT_ATOMS: atom_id res chain seq x y z
N MET A 1 -5.27 -15.51 -5.53
CA MET A 1 -4.31 -14.79 -4.65
C MET A 1 -4.75 -14.98 -3.21
N PRO A 2 -4.00 -15.69 -2.39
CA PRO A 2 -4.35 -15.88 -0.99
C PRO A 2 -4.16 -14.60 -0.16
N ALA A 3 -4.93 -14.49 0.94
CA ALA A 3 -4.80 -13.42 1.90
C ALA A 3 -4.63 -14.01 3.31
N ARG A 4 -3.69 -13.49 4.07
CA ARG A 4 -3.54 -13.71 5.50
C ARG A 4 -4.02 -12.48 6.22
N VAL A 5 -4.91 -12.66 7.18
CA VAL A 5 -5.54 -11.55 7.91
C VAL A 5 -5.35 -11.72 9.42
N ASN A 6 -5.59 -10.65 10.16
CA ASN A 6 -5.49 -10.61 11.61
C ASN A 6 -4.12 -11.06 12.14
N ILE A 7 -3.06 -10.70 11.40
CA ILE A 7 -1.68 -11.01 11.80
C ILE A 7 -1.30 -10.05 12.94
N GLY A 8 -0.76 -10.59 14.02
CA GLY A 8 -0.37 -9.83 15.22
C GLY A 8 1.14 -9.79 15.44
N SER A 9 1.52 -9.65 16.69
CA SER A 9 2.92 -9.48 17.12
C SER A 9 3.83 -10.68 16.86
N GLU A 10 3.30 -11.78 16.36
CA GLU A 10 4.08 -12.92 15.88
C GLU A 10 4.81 -12.63 14.56
N ASP A 11 4.38 -11.61 13.82
CA ASP A 11 5.03 -11.18 12.59
C ASP A 11 6.00 -10.03 12.88
N PRO A 12 7.26 -10.09 12.41
CA PRO A 12 8.27 -9.06 12.69
C PRO A 12 7.95 -7.70 12.05
N TYR A 13 7.07 -7.63 11.06
CA TYR A 13 6.66 -6.39 10.41
C TYR A 13 5.43 -5.73 11.05
N TRP A 14 4.79 -6.39 12.06
CA TRP A 14 3.74 -5.79 12.85
C TRP A 14 4.34 -4.75 13.84
N PRO A 15 3.67 -3.65 14.18
CA PRO A 15 2.36 -3.17 13.74
C PRO A 15 2.41 -2.14 12.61
N CYS A 16 1.26 -1.53 12.28
CA CYS A 16 1.17 -0.38 11.36
C CYS A 16 1.65 -0.68 9.95
N ASN A 17 1.34 -1.86 9.45
CA ASN A 17 1.80 -2.28 8.13
C ASN A 17 0.77 -3.21 7.44
N ALA A 18 1.01 -3.45 6.17
CA ALA A 18 0.50 -4.54 5.36
C ALA A 18 1.55 -4.82 4.30
N TYR A 19 1.59 -5.99 3.70
CA TYR A 19 2.57 -6.26 2.66
C TYR A 19 2.15 -7.39 1.72
N TRP A 20 2.62 -7.32 0.49
CA TRP A 20 2.67 -8.39 -0.49
C TRP A 20 4.00 -9.14 -0.37
N ASP A 21 3.95 -10.47 -0.24
CA ASP A 21 5.13 -11.32 -0.07
C ASP A 21 5.48 -12.15 -1.31
N TYR A 22 5.03 -11.71 -2.49
CA TYR A 22 5.15 -12.39 -3.78
C TYR A 22 4.23 -13.61 -3.95
N THR A 23 3.46 -13.97 -2.92
CA THR A 23 2.54 -15.11 -2.95
C THR A 23 1.19 -14.82 -2.32
N SER A 24 1.16 -13.96 -1.31
CA SER A 24 -0.05 -13.59 -0.57
C SER A 24 -0.03 -12.13 -0.14
N ILE A 25 -1.21 -11.56 0.06
CA ILE A 25 -1.36 -10.30 0.79
C ILE A 25 -1.42 -10.59 2.29
N ASN A 26 -0.74 -9.77 3.09
CA ASN A 26 -0.60 -9.95 4.52
C ASN A 26 -1.10 -8.71 5.25
N MET A 27 -2.18 -8.88 6.03
CA MET A 27 -2.93 -7.80 6.66
C MET A 27 -2.86 -7.94 8.18
N PHE A 28 -2.58 -6.85 8.85
CA PHE A 28 -2.32 -6.83 10.28
C PHE A 28 -3.54 -6.44 11.10
N SER A 29 -3.63 -7.01 12.29
CA SER A 29 -4.56 -6.58 13.33
C SER A 29 -4.18 -5.19 13.86
N GLU A 30 -5.15 -4.52 14.49
CA GLU A 30 -4.94 -3.26 15.19
C GLU A 30 -3.78 -3.35 16.19
N GLY A 31 -2.96 -2.30 16.26
CA GLY A 31 -1.88 -2.20 17.23
C GLY A 31 -0.93 -1.05 16.94
N GLY A 32 -0.07 -0.71 17.91
CA GLY A 32 0.93 0.34 17.75
C GLY A 32 0.38 1.75 17.44
N GLY A 33 -0.88 2.01 17.73
CA GLY A 33 -1.56 3.26 17.39
C GLY A 33 -2.17 3.29 15.99
N CYS A 34 -2.16 2.17 15.28
CA CYS A 34 -2.73 2.04 13.94
C CYS A 34 -3.97 1.16 13.95
N ALA A 35 -4.93 1.49 13.08
CA ALA A 35 -6.07 0.63 12.79
C ALA A 35 -5.62 -0.68 12.14
N GLY A 36 -6.43 -1.73 12.26
CA GLY A 36 -6.18 -3.00 11.57
C GLY A 36 -6.32 -2.83 10.06
N THR A 37 -5.25 -3.18 9.33
CA THR A 37 -5.24 -3.05 7.87
C THR A 37 -6.15 -4.07 7.18
N ASP A 38 -6.46 -5.17 7.86
CA ASP A 38 -7.44 -6.17 7.42
C ASP A 38 -8.88 -5.64 7.33
N GLN A 39 -9.16 -4.48 7.95
CA GLN A 39 -10.46 -3.80 7.93
C GLN A 39 -10.48 -2.59 6.97
N MET A 40 -9.40 -2.34 6.25
CA MET A 40 -9.24 -1.19 5.36
C MET A 40 -9.21 -1.67 3.90
N ALA A 41 -10.35 -1.57 3.22
CA ALA A 41 -10.49 -2.10 1.86
C ALA A 41 -9.48 -1.51 0.87
N ASP A 42 -9.17 -0.23 0.98
CA ASP A 42 -8.21 0.47 0.13
C ASP A 42 -6.77 -0.04 0.36
N VAL A 43 -6.39 -0.37 1.59
CA VAL A 43 -5.10 -1.00 1.89
C VAL A 43 -5.05 -2.42 1.31
N VAL A 44 -6.14 -3.19 1.42
CA VAL A 44 -6.24 -4.52 0.77
C VAL A 44 -6.06 -4.40 -0.74
N TYR A 45 -6.69 -3.41 -1.39
CA TYR A 45 -6.56 -3.18 -2.83
C TYR A 45 -5.16 -2.70 -3.22
N HIS A 46 -4.48 -1.95 -2.36
CA HIS A 46 -3.08 -1.56 -2.55
C HIS A 46 -2.17 -2.80 -2.61
N GLU A 47 -2.26 -3.68 -1.62
CA GLU A 47 -1.45 -4.92 -1.60
C GLU A 47 -1.78 -5.84 -2.79
N TYR A 48 -3.05 -5.91 -3.17
CA TYR A 48 -3.47 -6.60 -4.38
C TYR A 48 -2.85 -5.99 -5.63
N GLY A 49 -2.71 -4.66 -5.67
CA GLY A 49 -2.05 -3.93 -6.75
C GLY A 49 -0.60 -4.33 -6.97
N HIS A 50 0.16 -4.60 -5.90
CA HIS A 50 1.52 -5.15 -6.01
C HIS A 50 1.52 -6.52 -6.71
N GLY A 51 0.57 -7.40 -6.36
CA GLY A 51 0.43 -8.68 -7.04
C GLY A 51 0.10 -8.54 -8.52
N ILE A 52 -0.80 -7.60 -8.89
CA ILE A 52 -1.10 -7.31 -10.30
C ILE A 52 0.18 -6.87 -11.03
N MET A 53 0.95 -5.96 -10.45
CA MET A 53 2.21 -5.50 -11.02
C MET A 53 3.18 -6.66 -11.27
N GLN A 54 3.39 -7.49 -10.25
CA GLN A 54 4.25 -8.66 -10.37
C GLN A 54 3.81 -9.57 -11.51
N PHE A 55 2.57 -10.04 -11.51
CA PHE A 55 2.07 -10.97 -12.52
C PHE A 55 1.98 -10.38 -13.92
N THR A 56 1.93 -9.05 -14.03
CA THR A 56 1.90 -8.36 -15.32
C THR A 56 3.31 -8.23 -15.92
N TYR A 57 4.31 -7.89 -15.12
CA TYR A 57 5.64 -7.53 -15.62
C TYR A 57 6.68 -8.65 -15.51
N GLU A 58 6.58 -9.51 -14.50
CA GLU A 58 7.52 -10.62 -14.29
C GLU A 58 7.68 -11.54 -15.53
N PRO A 59 6.60 -11.93 -16.24
CA PRO A 59 6.72 -12.79 -17.42
C PRO A 59 7.53 -12.18 -18.58
N TYR A 60 7.69 -10.86 -18.58
CA TYR A 60 8.38 -10.13 -19.63
C TYR A 60 9.78 -9.67 -19.22
N ASP A 61 10.24 -10.03 -18.01
CA ASP A 61 11.51 -9.53 -17.45
C ASP A 61 11.61 -7.99 -17.55
N ALA A 62 10.48 -7.32 -17.45
CA ALA A 62 10.40 -5.88 -17.61
C ALA A 62 10.92 -5.19 -16.34
N PRO A 63 11.85 -4.23 -16.46
CA PRO A 63 12.36 -3.52 -15.29
C PRO A 63 11.25 -2.67 -14.68
N TRP A 64 11.03 -2.82 -13.38
CA TRP A 64 10.12 -2.00 -12.59
C TRP A 64 10.75 -1.67 -11.24
N SER A 65 10.55 -0.45 -10.79
CA SER A 65 11.10 0.00 -9.52
C SER A 65 10.09 -0.18 -8.39
N THR A 66 10.58 -0.19 -7.16
CA THR A 66 9.73 -0.20 -5.97
C THR A 66 8.79 1.01 -5.96
N GLU A 67 9.30 2.17 -6.35
CA GLU A 67 8.51 3.41 -6.44
C GLU A 67 7.35 3.27 -7.43
N LEU A 68 7.62 2.72 -8.61
CA LEU A 68 6.58 2.49 -9.62
C LEU A 68 5.54 1.48 -9.13
N SER A 69 5.98 0.46 -8.42
CA SER A 69 5.09 -0.53 -7.82
C SER A 69 4.17 0.11 -6.78
N GLU A 70 4.71 0.95 -5.89
CA GLU A 70 3.94 1.67 -4.88
C GLU A 70 2.91 2.62 -5.51
N GLY A 71 3.33 3.44 -6.48
CA GLY A 71 2.43 4.38 -7.15
C GLY A 71 1.33 3.68 -7.93
N THR A 72 1.63 2.54 -8.56
CA THR A 72 0.63 1.75 -9.28
C THR A 72 -0.33 1.07 -8.31
N ALA A 73 0.14 0.56 -7.17
CA ALA A 73 -0.70 -0.03 -6.13
C ALA A 73 -1.67 1.01 -5.55
N ASP A 74 -1.18 2.22 -5.26
CA ASP A 74 -2.03 3.34 -4.83
C ASP A 74 -3.07 3.72 -5.89
N PHE A 75 -2.65 3.81 -7.16
CA PHE A 75 -3.55 4.10 -8.28
C PHE A 75 -4.69 3.07 -8.39
N TRP A 76 -4.38 1.77 -8.26
CA TRP A 76 -5.39 0.72 -8.25
C TRP A 76 -6.37 0.88 -7.09
N ALA A 77 -5.86 1.06 -5.88
CA ALA A 77 -6.68 1.22 -4.68
C ALA A 77 -7.62 2.43 -4.81
N MET A 78 -7.09 3.59 -5.17
CA MET A 78 -7.86 4.83 -5.34
C MET A 78 -8.88 4.74 -6.47
N THR A 79 -8.55 4.03 -7.56
CA THR A 79 -9.48 3.82 -8.69
C THR A 79 -10.63 2.93 -8.30
N ILE A 80 -10.37 1.81 -7.61
CA ILE A 80 -11.40 0.85 -7.19
C ILE A 80 -12.33 1.49 -6.15
N THR A 81 -11.78 2.23 -5.20
CA THR A 81 -12.56 2.89 -4.15
C THR A 81 -13.22 4.20 -4.60
N ASN A 82 -12.83 4.69 -5.78
CA ASN A 82 -13.27 5.98 -6.34
C ASN A 82 -13.03 7.15 -5.36
N THR A 83 -11.89 7.14 -4.68
CA THR A 83 -11.46 8.21 -3.78
C THR A 83 -9.94 8.39 -3.86
N PRO A 84 -9.44 9.65 -3.84
CA PRO A 84 -7.99 9.90 -3.79
C PRO A 84 -7.37 9.66 -2.41
N CYS A 85 -8.19 9.46 -1.38
CA CYS A 85 -7.73 9.22 -0.01
C CYS A 85 -7.47 7.72 0.18
N LEU A 86 -6.24 7.35 0.48
CA LEU A 86 -5.85 6.00 0.86
C LEU A 86 -5.57 5.93 2.35
N GLY A 87 -6.10 4.93 3.02
CA GLY A 87 -5.86 4.69 4.44
C GLY A 87 -6.48 5.73 5.36
N LEU A 88 -7.72 6.16 5.10
CA LEU A 88 -8.43 7.10 5.96
C LEU A 88 -8.58 6.51 7.38
N GLY A 89 -8.08 7.25 8.36
CA GLY A 89 -8.15 6.82 9.77
C GLY A 89 -7.11 5.77 10.17
N PHE A 90 -6.11 5.51 9.34
CA PHE A 90 -5.04 4.57 9.64
C PHE A 90 -4.35 4.86 10.99
N PHE A 91 -4.06 6.12 11.28
CA PHE A 91 -3.50 6.57 12.57
C PHE A 91 -4.57 7.02 13.58
N GLY A 92 -5.85 6.78 13.33
CA GLY A 92 -6.94 7.16 14.23
C GLY A 92 -7.25 8.67 14.27
N ASP A 93 -6.67 9.46 13.40
CA ASP A 93 -6.77 10.93 13.38
C ASP A 93 -7.74 11.47 12.31
N GLY A 94 -8.38 10.60 11.54
CA GLY A 94 -9.31 10.98 10.48
C GLY A 94 -8.64 11.54 9.21
N THR A 95 -7.31 11.47 9.10
CA THR A 95 -6.57 11.85 7.90
C THR A 95 -6.29 10.66 7.00
N CYS A 96 -5.95 10.94 5.73
CA CYS A 96 -5.48 9.93 4.79
C CYS A 96 -4.04 9.55 5.11
N LEU A 97 -3.70 8.28 4.96
CA LEU A 97 -2.30 7.84 4.96
C LEU A 97 -1.56 8.44 3.77
N ARG A 98 -2.18 8.45 2.60
CA ARG A 98 -1.72 9.14 1.39
C ARG A 98 -2.91 9.78 0.66
N ASP A 99 -2.66 10.90 -0.03
CA ASP A 99 -3.67 11.61 -0.81
C ASP A 99 -3.20 11.75 -2.26
N GLY A 100 -3.93 11.17 -3.21
CA GLY A 100 -3.66 11.24 -4.64
C GLY A 100 -3.87 12.61 -5.26
N LEU A 101 -4.57 13.53 -4.58
CA LEU A 101 -4.75 14.93 -5.01
C LEU A 101 -3.63 15.85 -4.55
N ASN A 102 -2.44 15.31 -4.29
CA ASN A 102 -1.29 16.11 -3.93
C ASN A 102 -0.77 16.93 -5.13
N THR A 103 0.02 17.97 -4.85
CA THR A 103 0.61 18.86 -5.86
C THR A 103 2.07 18.53 -6.17
N ARG A 104 2.56 17.37 -5.75
CA ARG A 104 3.94 16.97 -5.96
C ARG A 104 4.25 16.78 -7.43
N GLN A 105 5.48 17.10 -7.81
CA GLN A 105 5.94 17.01 -9.19
C GLN A 105 7.17 16.12 -9.29
N TYR A 106 7.23 15.33 -10.33
CA TYR A 106 8.42 14.55 -10.67
C TYR A 106 9.27 15.31 -11.71
N PRO A 107 10.62 15.32 -11.58
CA PRO A 107 11.39 14.89 -10.44
C PRO A 107 11.35 15.90 -9.29
N GLY A 108 11.13 15.44 -8.06
CA GLY A 108 11.05 16.28 -6.88
C GLY A 108 11.91 15.77 -5.73
N ASN A 109 12.36 16.70 -4.88
CA ASN A 109 13.14 16.38 -3.67
C ASN A 109 12.29 16.38 -2.39
N GLU A 110 10.98 16.48 -2.53
CA GLU A 110 10.04 16.67 -1.41
C GLU A 110 9.79 15.41 -0.60
N CYS A 111 10.20 14.27 -1.12
CA CYS A 111 9.84 12.96 -0.59
C CYS A 111 10.83 12.38 0.42
N GLY A 112 11.99 13.01 0.63
CA GLY A 112 13.00 12.49 1.55
C GLY A 112 13.46 11.05 1.27
N GLY A 113 13.32 10.57 0.04
CA GLY A 113 13.66 9.20 -0.37
C GLY A 113 12.57 8.15 -0.10
N SER A 114 11.38 8.54 0.35
CA SER A 114 10.27 7.60 0.54
C SER A 114 9.76 7.05 -0.79
N VAL A 115 9.79 5.73 -0.95
CA VAL A 115 9.28 5.03 -2.16
C VAL A 115 7.80 5.31 -2.42
N HIS A 116 7.00 5.44 -1.37
CA HIS A 116 5.57 5.76 -1.47
C HIS A 116 5.30 7.17 -1.99
N CYS A 117 6.24 8.08 -1.78
CA CYS A 117 6.12 9.45 -2.25
C CYS A 117 6.65 9.61 -3.68
N LEU A 118 7.62 8.79 -4.07
CA LEU A 118 8.26 8.84 -5.38
C LEU A 118 7.45 8.11 -6.46
N GLY A 119 6.61 7.17 -6.06
CA GLY A 119 5.69 6.46 -6.95
C GLY A 119 4.41 7.24 -7.17
#